data_833c4377264b46acdaf136ff86b0b9f5
#
_entry.id   833c4377264b46acdaf136ff86b0b9f5
#
_cell.length_a   1.000
_cell.length_b   1.000
_cell.length_c   1.000
_cell.angle_alpha   90.00
_cell.angle_beta   90.00
_cell.angle_gamma   90.00
#
_symmetry.space_group_name_H-M   'P 1'
#
loop_
_entity.id
_entity.type
_entity.pdbx_description
1 polymer ?
#
loop_
_entity_poly.entity_id
_entity_poly.type
_entity_poly.pdbx_seq_one_letter_code
_entity_poly.pdbx_strand_id
1 'polypeptide(L)'
;ESKETFDFQADVSRIMDIIINSLYTHKEIFLREIISNASDALDKVKYSSLKDPEYMGDQKNLEIRIDFDKDAKTLSVSDTGIGMTKAELIKNLGTVAKSGTTQFLEMIGKTQDMNLIGQFGVGFYSAFLVANRVTVTSKNNNDPDQHIWKSAADGKFIVTKDPRGNTLKRGTRVTMHLKADAVEYCEQDKIKELVKKYSLFTNYPIYLYVSKEVTKQVDIEDEESVGADDYEEEDQDETKKD
;
A
#
# COMPACT_ATOMS: atom_id res chain seq x y z
N GLU A 1 0.90 0.09 23.78
CA GLU A 1 2.03 -0.07 22.85
C GLU A 1 2.72 1.25 22.67
N SER A 2 4.06 1.31 22.82
CA SER A 2 4.81 2.56 22.77
C SER A 2 4.84 3.09 21.34
N LYS A 3 4.16 4.20 21.12
CA LYS A 3 4.22 5.00 19.91
C LYS A 3 5.43 5.92 20.03
N GLU A 4 6.39 5.77 19.12
CA GLU A 4 7.57 6.62 19.09
C GLU A 4 7.42 7.65 17.97
N THR A 5 7.62 8.92 18.30
CA THR A 5 7.54 10.06 17.36
C THR A 5 8.93 10.59 17.10
N PHE A 6 9.24 10.81 15.84
CA PHE A 6 10.54 11.32 15.37
C PHE A 6 10.32 12.54 14.49
N ASP A 7 11.28 13.46 14.52
CA ASP A 7 11.33 14.55 13.57
C ASP A 7 12.11 14.11 12.31
N PHE A 8 11.66 14.53 11.13
CA PHE A 8 12.48 14.39 9.94
C PHE A 8 13.74 15.23 10.04
N GLN A 9 14.82 14.75 9.47
CA GLN A 9 15.96 15.63 9.23
C GLN A 9 15.54 16.81 8.35
N ALA A 10 16.11 17.99 8.61
CA ALA A 10 15.77 19.22 7.89
C ALA A 10 15.88 19.06 6.35
N ASP A 11 16.87 18.30 5.89
CA ASP A 11 17.06 17.99 4.48
C ASP A 11 15.92 17.17 3.87
N VAL A 12 15.34 16.23 4.63
CA VAL A 12 14.19 15.42 4.19
C VAL A 12 12.96 16.30 4.02
N SER A 13 12.66 17.16 4.99
CA SER A 13 11.53 18.09 4.91
C SER A 13 11.66 19.00 3.69
N ARG A 14 12.84 19.53 3.44
CA ARG A 14 13.12 20.37 2.28
C ARG A 14 12.97 19.62 0.95
N ILE A 15 13.42 18.36 0.88
CA ILE A 15 13.24 17.51 -0.31
C ILE A 15 11.75 17.27 -0.57
N MET A 16 10.98 16.90 0.46
CA MET A 16 9.55 16.70 0.33
C MET A 16 8.85 17.94 -0.20
N ASP A 17 9.14 19.11 0.35
CA ASP A 17 8.58 20.38 -0.11
C ASP A 17 8.88 20.64 -1.60
N ILE A 18 10.11 20.38 -2.02
CA ILE A 18 10.51 20.56 -3.41
C ILE A 18 9.81 19.55 -4.32
N ILE A 19 9.79 18.26 -3.95
CA ILE A 19 9.12 17.23 -4.76
C ILE A 19 7.64 17.58 -4.92
N ILE A 20 6.95 17.90 -3.82
CA ILE A 20 5.51 18.21 -3.82
C ILE A 20 5.22 19.43 -4.71
N ASN A 21 6.05 20.49 -4.64
CA ASN A 21 5.80 21.75 -5.35
C ASN A 21 6.30 21.74 -6.80
N SER A 22 7.41 21.02 -7.09
CA SER A 22 8.05 21.04 -8.42
C SER A 22 7.47 20.02 -9.39
N LEU A 23 6.87 18.93 -8.91
CA LEU A 23 6.44 17.80 -9.75
C LEU A 23 4.92 17.64 -9.82
N TYR A 24 4.21 18.70 -9.51
CA TYR A 24 2.74 18.68 -9.50
C TYR A 24 2.09 18.25 -10.82
N THR A 25 2.75 18.50 -11.96
CA THR A 25 2.25 18.16 -13.31
C THR A 25 2.49 16.69 -13.70
N HIS A 26 3.32 15.95 -12.96
CA HIS A 26 3.73 14.59 -13.30
C HIS A 26 3.58 13.66 -12.10
N LYS A 27 2.42 13.73 -11.45
CA LYS A 27 2.17 12.97 -10.22
C LYS A 27 2.34 11.47 -10.40
N GLU A 28 2.04 10.91 -11.58
CA GLU A 28 2.09 9.47 -11.84
C GLU A 28 3.46 8.82 -11.63
N ILE A 29 4.53 9.62 -11.55
CA ILE A 29 5.88 9.09 -11.27
C ILE A 29 5.97 8.40 -9.90
N PHE A 30 5.08 8.75 -8.96
CA PHE A 30 5.07 8.11 -7.66
C PHE A 30 4.98 6.58 -7.77
N LEU A 31 4.14 6.09 -8.70
CA LEU A 31 3.96 4.65 -8.85
C LEU A 31 5.20 3.98 -9.43
N ARG A 32 5.88 4.64 -10.38
CA ARG A 32 7.16 4.18 -10.91
C ARG A 32 8.19 4.03 -9.80
N GLU A 33 8.33 5.03 -8.95
CA GLU A 33 9.33 5.05 -7.88
C GLU A 33 9.02 3.97 -6.81
N ILE A 34 7.76 3.80 -6.44
CA ILE A 34 7.37 2.77 -5.47
C ILE A 34 7.56 1.36 -6.04
N ILE A 35 7.24 1.12 -7.32
CA ILE A 35 7.50 -0.16 -8.00
C ILE A 35 9.01 -0.43 -8.08
N SER A 36 9.82 0.58 -8.40
CA SER A 36 11.28 0.47 -8.45
C SER A 36 11.86 0.08 -7.09
N ASN A 37 11.41 0.75 -6.02
CA ASN A 37 11.84 0.42 -4.65
C ASN A 37 11.44 -1.01 -4.25
N ALA A 38 10.25 -1.45 -4.66
CA ALA A 38 9.79 -2.83 -4.45
C ALA A 38 10.68 -3.84 -5.20
N SER A 39 11.01 -3.54 -6.46
CA SER A 39 11.94 -4.37 -7.27
C SER A 39 13.32 -4.49 -6.62
N ASP A 40 13.88 -3.38 -6.13
CA ASP A 40 15.18 -3.37 -5.44
C ASP A 40 15.13 -4.21 -4.14
N ALA A 41 14.00 -4.17 -3.42
CA ALA A 41 13.80 -4.99 -2.23
C ALA A 41 13.74 -6.49 -2.55
N LEU A 42 13.15 -6.85 -3.69
CA LEU A 42 13.09 -8.22 -4.20
C LEU A 42 14.47 -8.72 -4.67
N ASP A 43 15.25 -7.87 -5.35
CA ASP A 43 16.61 -8.17 -5.74
C ASP A 43 17.50 -8.47 -4.53
N LYS A 44 17.34 -7.73 -3.44
CA LYS A 44 18.07 -7.97 -2.18
C LYS A 44 17.73 -9.34 -1.58
N VAL A 45 16.47 -9.77 -1.61
CA VAL A 45 16.08 -11.13 -1.17
C VAL A 45 16.72 -12.18 -2.06
N LYS A 46 16.58 -12.00 -3.38
CA LYS A 46 17.18 -12.92 -4.35
C LYS A 46 18.67 -13.08 -4.13
N TYR A 47 19.39 -11.97 -3.91
CA TYR A 47 20.80 -12.01 -3.60
C TYR A 47 21.11 -12.73 -2.28
N SER A 48 20.32 -12.48 -1.23
CA SER A 48 20.47 -13.14 0.07
C SER A 48 20.22 -14.64 -0.02
N SER A 49 19.23 -15.06 -0.82
CA SER A 49 18.93 -16.47 -1.02
C SER A 49 19.99 -17.26 -1.80
N LEU A 50 20.84 -16.58 -2.56
CA LEU A 50 22.01 -17.21 -3.20
C LEU A 50 23.09 -17.59 -2.17
N LYS A 51 23.16 -16.87 -1.05
CA LYS A 51 24.12 -17.16 0.03
C LYS A 51 23.52 -18.11 1.07
N ASP A 52 22.24 -18.00 1.32
CA ASP A 52 21.48 -18.80 2.28
C ASP A 52 20.15 -19.21 1.66
N PRO A 53 20.01 -20.46 1.16
CA PRO A 53 18.78 -20.95 0.54
C PRO A 53 17.56 -20.89 1.48
N GLU A 54 17.74 -20.99 2.80
CA GLU A 54 16.68 -20.92 3.79
C GLU A 54 16.22 -19.48 4.06
N TYR A 55 16.94 -18.45 3.54
CA TYR A 55 16.60 -17.04 3.76
C TYR A 55 15.15 -16.68 3.35
N MET A 56 14.63 -17.33 2.32
CA MET A 56 13.26 -17.07 1.84
C MET A 56 12.18 -17.63 2.76
N GLY A 57 12.50 -18.63 3.58
CA GLY A 57 11.54 -19.27 4.48
C GLY A 57 10.27 -19.73 3.76
N ASP A 58 9.11 -19.50 4.38
CA ASP A 58 7.80 -19.83 3.81
C ASP A 58 7.34 -18.89 2.68
N GLN A 59 7.97 -17.72 2.56
CA GLN A 59 7.63 -16.71 1.54
C GLN A 59 8.54 -16.84 0.32
N LYS A 60 8.28 -17.86 -0.52
CA LYS A 60 9.12 -18.18 -1.68
C LYS A 60 8.82 -17.37 -2.93
N ASN A 61 7.62 -16.81 -3.05
CA ASN A 61 7.24 -16.01 -4.21
C ASN A 61 7.82 -14.60 -4.10
N LEU A 62 8.52 -14.18 -5.14
CA LEU A 62 9.02 -12.82 -5.29
C LEU A 62 8.08 -12.06 -6.21
N GLU A 63 7.27 -11.18 -5.64
CA GLU A 63 6.17 -10.53 -6.36
C GLU A 63 5.86 -9.16 -5.78
N ILE A 64 5.20 -8.34 -6.61
CA ILE A 64 4.63 -7.05 -6.24
C ILE A 64 3.12 -7.16 -6.36
N ARG A 65 2.40 -6.64 -5.38
CA ARG A 65 0.93 -6.60 -5.36
C ARG A 65 0.46 -5.17 -5.22
N ILE A 66 -0.51 -4.79 -6.05
CA ILE A 66 -1.14 -3.47 -6.01
C ILE A 66 -2.62 -3.68 -5.73
N ASP A 67 -3.14 -2.97 -4.77
CA ASP A 67 -4.56 -2.94 -4.42
C ASP A 67 -5.00 -1.51 -4.10
N PHE A 68 -6.27 -1.22 -4.33
CA PHE A 68 -6.86 0.07 -4.06
C PHE A 68 -8.26 -0.08 -3.48
N ASP A 69 -8.66 0.90 -2.69
CA ASP A 69 -9.99 1.00 -2.09
C ASP A 69 -10.54 2.39 -2.39
N LYS A 70 -11.63 2.45 -3.16
CA LYS A 70 -12.27 3.70 -3.58
C LYS A 70 -12.94 4.43 -2.42
N ASP A 71 -13.55 3.68 -1.51
CA ASP A 71 -14.28 4.25 -0.38
C ASP A 71 -13.31 4.81 0.66
N ALA A 72 -12.25 4.07 0.96
CA ALA A 72 -11.18 4.51 1.84
C ALA A 72 -10.21 5.49 1.16
N LYS A 73 -10.30 5.68 -0.16
CA LYS A 73 -9.38 6.48 -0.99
C LYS A 73 -7.93 6.11 -0.75
N THR A 74 -7.63 4.81 -0.78
CA THR A 74 -6.27 4.29 -0.57
C THR A 74 -5.78 3.52 -1.77
N LEU A 75 -4.49 3.68 -2.05
CA LEU A 75 -3.73 2.86 -2.98
C LEU A 75 -2.57 2.24 -2.23
N SER A 76 -2.39 0.94 -2.37
CA SER A 76 -1.31 0.21 -1.69
C SER A 76 -0.46 -0.55 -2.70
N VAL A 77 0.85 -0.53 -2.48
CA VAL A 77 1.82 -1.36 -3.18
C VAL A 77 2.54 -2.20 -2.13
N SER A 78 2.52 -3.52 -2.31
CA SER A 78 3.16 -4.49 -1.43
C SER A 78 4.18 -5.29 -2.19
N ASP A 79 5.32 -5.57 -1.59
CA ASP A 79 6.34 -6.49 -2.09
C ASP A 79 6.63 -7.59 -1.08
N THR A 80 7.16 -8.70 -1.56
CA THR A 80 7.67 -9.80 -0.75
C THR A 80 9.20 -9.74 -0.59
N GLY A 81 9.75 -8.54 -0.71
CA GLY A 81 11.17 -8.24 -0.66
C GLY A 81 11.78 -8.41 0.74
N ILE A 82 12.96 -7.83 0.91
CA ILE A 82 13.74 -7.99 2.15
C ILE A 82 13.05 -7.38 3.38
N GLY A 83 12.18 -6.39 3.19
CA GLY A 83 11.58 -5.63 4.27
C GLY A 83 12.58 -4.76 5.02
N MET A 84 12.10 -4.08 6.06
CA MET A 84 12.90 -3.19 6.91
C MET A 84 12.66 -3.54 8.38
N THR A 85 13.73 -3.56 9.17
CA THR A 85 13.68 -3.55 10.62
C THR A 85 13.19 -2.20 11.13
N LYS A 86 12.81 -2.10 12.42
CA LYS A 86 12.46 -0.82 13.04
C LYS A 86 13.54 0.24 12.83
N ALA A 87 14.80 -0.12 13.06
CA ALA A 87 15.94 0.79 12.91
C ALA A 87 16.11 1.25 11.45
N GLU A 88 15.91 0.36 10.48
CA GLU A 88 15.96 0.67 9.06
C GLU A 88 14.80 1.57 8.62
N LEU A 89 13.57 1.36 9.13
CA LEU A 89 12.44 2.26 8.88
C LEU A 89 12.76 3.70 9.33
N ILE A 90 13.29 3.86 10.53
CA ILE A 90 13.67 5.17 11.08
C ILE A 90 14.78 5.79 10.22
N LYS A 91 15.82 5.00 9.90
CA LYS A 91 16.96 5.49 9.15
C LYS A 91 16.62 5.78 7.69
N ASN A 92 16.00 4.84 6.98
CA ASN A 92 15.82 4.94 5.52
C ASN A 92 14.70 5.88 5.11
N LEU A 93 13.67 6.05 5.96
CA LEU A 93 12.53 6.92 5.68
C LEU A 93 12.56 8.25 6.44
N GLY A 94 13.40 8.37 7.46
CA GLY A 94 13.55 9.59 8.26
C GLY A 94 14.80 10.40 7.96
N THR A 95 15.75 9.83 7.21
CA THR A 95 17.03 10.48 6.88
C THR A 95 17.37 10.31 5.41
N VAL A 96 18.14 11.23 4.86
CA VAL A 96 18.69 11.15 3.50
C VAL A 96 20.21 11.23 3.58
N ALA A 97 20.91 10.52 2.70
CA ALA A 97 22.35 10.63 2.61
C ALA A 97 22.76 12.06 2.25
N LYS A 98 23.51 12.73 3.12
CA LYS A 98 23.88 14.15 2.97
C LYS A 98 24.48 14.50 1.60
N SER A 99 25.28 13.61 1.01
CA SER A 99 25.91 13.83 -0.29
C SER A 99 24.91 13.86 -1.46
N GLY A 100 23.83 13.10 -1.38
CA GLY A 100 22.80 13.07 -2.42
C GLY A 100 21.84 14.27 -2.38
N THR A 101 21.57 14.77 -1.18
CA THR A 101 20.58 15.83 -0.96
C THR A 101 20.97 17.14 -1.62
N THR A 102 22.17 17.63 -1.36
CA THR A 102 22.66 18.91 -1.90
C THR A 102 22.69 18.87 -3.43
N GLN A 103 23.24 17.80 -4.01
CA GLN A 103 23.29 17.62 -5.45
C GLN A 103 21.89 17.53 -6.07
N PHE A 104 20.95 16.78 -5.44
CA PHE A 104 19.57 16.71 -5.88
C PHE A 104 18.90 18.10 -5.90
N LEU A 105 19.05 18.88 -4.83
CA LEU A 105 18.49 20.22 -4.71
C LEU A 105 19.03 21.19 -5.77
N GLU A 106 20.33 21.11 -6.07
CA GLU A 106 20.97 21.92 -7.09
C GLU A 106 20.50 21.54 -8.52
N MET A 107 20.33 20.26 -8.79
CA MET A 107 20.00 19.77 -10.12
C MET A 107 18.54 19.91 -10.44
N ILE A 108 17.62 19.60 -9.51
CA ILE A 108 16.18 19.70 -9.76
C ILE A 108 15.73 21.14 -9.98
N GLY A 109 16.39 22.10 -9.31
CA GLY A 109 16.15 23.53 -9.54
C GLY A 109 16.58 24.02 -10.92
N LYS A 110 17.48 23.29 -11.61
CA LYS A 110 18.00 23.67 -12.92
C LYS A 110 17.35 22.97 -14.08
N THR A 111 17.00 21.69 -13.94
CA THR A 111 16.63 20.84 -15.09
C THR A 111 15.20 20.31 -15.04
N GLN A 112 14.53 20.31 -13.87
CA GLN A 112 13.25 19.64 -13.66
C GLN A 112 13.20 18.19 -14.17
N ASP A 113 14.37 17.54 -14.26
CA ASP A 113 14.48 16.16 -14.73
C ASP A 113 14.04 15.19 -13.63
N MET A 114 12.92 14.54 -13.87
CA MET A 114 12.28 13.61 -12.94
C MET A 114 13.07 12.32 -12.72
N ASN A 115 14.00 11.97 -13.59
CA ASN A 115 14.84 10.79 -13.42
C ASN A 115 15.84 10.98 -12.26
N LEU A 116 16.10 12.21 -11.86
CA LEU A 116 16.95 12.53 -10.73
C LEU A 116 16.40 11.99 -9.40
N ILE A 117 15.07 11.90 -9.26
CA ILE A 117 14.43 11.43 -8.02
C ILE A 117 14.91 10.03 -7.65
N GLY A 118 14.86 9.09 -8.59
CA GLY A 118 15.35 7.72 -8.38
C GLY A 118 16.86 7.65 -8.18
N GLN A 119 17.61 8.41 -8.98
CA GLN A 119 19.09 8.42 -8.93
C GLN A 119 19.63 8.89 -7.58
N PHE A 120 18.94 9.82 -6.90
CA PHE A 120 19.35 10.33 -5.59
C PHE A 120 18.73 9.61 -4.40
N GLY A 121 17.99 8.50 -4.62
CA GLY A 121 17.41 7.68 -3.58
C GLY A 121 16.29 8.38 -2.78
N VAL A 122 15.63 9.37 -3.38
CA VAL A 122 14.54 10.14 -2.76
C VAL A 122 13.16 9.78 -3.33
N GLY A 123 13.10 8.75 -4.17
CA GLY A 123 11.89 8.31 -4.88
C GLY A 123 10.71 7.98 -3.97
N PHE A 124 10.96 7.46 -2.77
CA PHE A 124 9.90 7.17 -1.82
C PHE A 124 9.01 8.39 -1.50
N TYR A 125 9.61 9.58 -1.39
CA TYR A 125 8.87 10.79 -1.03
C TYR A 125 7.93 11.28 -2.14
N SER A 126 8.05 10.76 -3.37
CA SER A 126 7.10 11.01 -4.44
C SER A 126 5.68 10.52 -4.11
N ALA A 127 5.52 9.60 -3.16
CA ALA A 127 4.22 9.19 -2.63
C ALA A 127 3.39 10.37 -2.11
N PHE A 128 4.03 11.41 -1.59
CA PHE A 128 3.37 12.62 -1.10
C PHE A 128 2.88 13.56 -2.22
N LEU A 129 3.21 13.29 -3.48
CA LEU A 129 2.55 13.97 -4.62
C LEU A 129 1.05 13.66 -4.66
N VAL A 130 0.68 12.43 -4.34
CA VAL A 130 -0.70 11.92 -4.43
C VAL A 130 -1.35 11.66 -3.08
N ALA A 131 -0.58 11.56 -1.99
CA ALA A 131 -1.07 11.21 -0.67
C ALA A 131 -0.90 12.35 0.34
N ASN A 132 -1.91 12.55 1.18
CA ASN A 132 -1.81 13.41 2.36
C ASN A 132 -1.25 12.68 3.58
N ARG A 133 -1.25 11.34 3.54
CA ARG A 133 -0.67 10.47 4.56
C ARG A 133 -0.15 9.19 3.92
N VAL A 134 1.03 8.78 4.32
CA VAL A 134 1.64 7.51 3.90
C VAL A 134 1.86 6.63 5.11
N THR A 135 1.51 5.35 4.96
CA THR A 135 1.75 4.31 5.97
C THR A 135 2.63 3.24 5.33
N VAL A 136 3.75 2.92 5.96
CA VAL A 136 4.65 1.84 5.53
C VAL A 136 4.61 0.76 6.60
N THR A 137 4.11 -0.41 6.24
CA THR A 137 4.17 -1.62 7.08
C THR A 137 5.31 -2.48 6.57
N SER A 138 6.23 -2.90 7.43
CA SER A 138 7.38 -3.67 6.99
C SER A 138 7.78 -4.75 7.98
N LYS A 139 8.23 -5.89 7.44
CA LYS A 139 8.74 -7.04 8.19
C LYS A 139 10.03 -7.53 7.54
N ASN A 140 11.11 -7.51 8.30
CA ASN A 140 12.41 -8.05 7.92
C ASN A 140 12.69 -9.34 8.70
N ASN A 141 13.41 -10.29 8.11
CA ASN A 141 13.76 -11.55 8.80
C ASN A 141 14.61 -11.33 10.07
N ASN A 142 15.42 -10.27 10.10
CA ASN A 142 16.30 -9.93 11.23
C ASN A 142 15.58 -9.17 12.37
N ASP A 143 14.29 -8.90 12.24
CA ASP A 143 13.48 -8.26 13.28
C ASP A 143 12.36 -9.23 13.67
N PRO A 144 12.19 -9.56 14.96
CA PRO A 144 11.11 -10.46 15.38
C PRO A 144 9.73 -9.88 15.11
N ASP A 145 9.63 -8.56 15.04
CA ASP A 145 8.37 -7.84 14.94
C ASP A 145 8.19 -7.15 13.59
N GLN A 146 6.93 -7.05 13.16
CA GLN A 146 6.49 -6.18 12.08
C GLN A 146 6.26 -4.78 12.64
N HIS A 147 6.70 -3.76 11.90
CA HIS A 147 6.58 -2.37 12.30
C HIS A 147 5.78 -1.55 11.29
N ILE A 148 5.16 -0.50 11.80
CA ILE A 148 4.40 0.47 11.02
C ILE A 148 5.06 1.84 11.18
N TRP A 149 5.44 2.44 10.06
CA TRP A 149 5.85 3.83 9.94
C TRP A 149 4.69 4.65 9.35
N LYS A 150 4.45 5.86 9.86
CA LYS A 150 3.39 6.75 9.37
C LYS A 150 3.88 8.19 9.36
N SER A 151 3.53 8.92 8.29
CA SER A 151 3.71 10.38 8.22
C SER A 151 2.62 11.04 7.38
N ALA A 152 2.33 12.30 7.72
CA ALA A 152 1.48 13.22 6.97
C ALA A 152 2.27 14.34 6.29
N ALA A 153 3.59 14.18 6.14
CA ALA A 153 4.51 15.21 5.62
C ALA A 153 4.49 16.54 6.42
N ASP A 154 4.20 16.47 7.71
CA ASP A 154 4.12 17.59 8.65
C ASP A 154 5.40 17.80 9.45
N GLY A 155 6.52 17.33 8.91
CA GLY A 155 7.84 17.39 9.56
C GLY A 155 8.10 16.25 10.55
N LYS A 156 7.14 15.36 10.76
CA LYS A 156 7.24 14.25 11.73
C LYS A 156 6.81 12.92 11.15
N PHE A 157 7.31 11.86 11.75
CA PHE A 157 6.85 10.50 11.50
C PHE A 157 6.78 9.70 12.81
N ILE A 158 6.02 8.62 12.76
CA ILE A 158 5.76 7.75 13.90
C ILE A 158 6.14 6.35 13.52
N VAL A 159 6.80 5.64 14.43
CA VAL A 159 7.06 4.20 14.30
C VAL A 159 6.45 3.47 15.48
N THR A 160 5.71 2.40 15.18
CA THR A 160 5.09 1.53 16.17
C THR A 160 5.26 0.07 15.77
N LYS A 161 5.26 -0.83 16.74
CA LYS A 161 5.05 -2.26 16.47
C LYS A 161 3.65 -2.46 15.91
N ASP A 162 3.50 -3.34 14.93
CA ASP A 162 2.19 -3.63 14.36
C ASP A 162 1.34 -4.47 15.34
N PRO A 163 0.20 -3.96 15.83
CA PRO A 163 -0.65 -4.69 16.76
C PRO A 163 -1.31 -5.93 16.14
N ARG A 164 -1.33 -6.03 14.81
CA ARG A 164 -1.85 -7.19 14.06
C ARG A 164 -0.87 -8.37 14.01
N GLY A 165 0.37 -8.16 14.48
CA GLY A 165 1.45 -9.14 14.40
C GLY A 165 2.12 -9.16 13.00
N ASN A 166 2.79 -10.26 12.68
CA ASN A 166 3.62 -10.41 11.48
C ASN A 166 2.79 -10.83 10.25
N THR A 167 1.84 -10.00 9.82
CA THR A 167 0.90 -10.32 8.72
C THR A 167 1.56 -10.41 7.35
N LEU A 168 2.69 -9.72 7.13
CA LEU A 168 3.42 -9.74 5.86
C LEU A 168 4.34 -10.95 5.73
N LYS A 169 4.65 -11.66 6.84
CA LYS A 169 5.71 -12.67 6.93
C LYS A 169 7.09 -12.08 6.62
N ARG A 170 7.31 -11.51 5.43
CA ARG A 170 8.46 -10.73 4.99
C ARG A 170 8.03 -9.78 3.88
N GLY A 171 8.60 -8.58 3.84
CA GLY A 171 8.37 -7.59 2.79
C GLY A 171 7.90 -6.26 3.32
N THR A 172 7.43 -5.42 2.41
CA THR A 172 6.95 -4.07 2.71
C THR A 172 5.63 -3.78 2.00
N ARG A 173 4.74 -3.07 2.69
CA ARG A 173 3.50 -2.52 2.13
C ARG A 173 3.48 -1.02 2.33
N VAL A 174 3.41 -0.27 1.25
CA VAL A 174 3.25 1.18 1.23
C VAL A 174 1.79 1.49 0.92
N THR A 175 1.08 2.08 1.86
CA THR A 175 -0.32 2.51 1.72
C THR A 175 -0.38 4.02 1.66
N MET A 176 -0.90 4.55 0.58
CA MET A 176 -1.07 5.96 0.30
C MET A 176 -2.54 6.33 0.51
N HIS A 177 -2.82 7.27 1.43
CA HIS A 177 -4.13 7.86 1.60
C HIS A 177 -4.21 9.07 0.68
N LEU A 178 -4.99 8.94 -0.39
CA LEU A 178 -4.97 9.88 -1.52
C LEU A 178 -5.58 11.22 -1.17
N LYS A 179 -4.98 12.27 -1.73
CA LYS A 179 -5.52 13.62 -1.75
C LYS A 179 -6.79 13.68 -2.59
N ALA A 180 -7.63 14.70 -2.36
CA ALA A 180 -8.87 14.88 -3.11
C ALA A 180 -8.64 15.05 -4.64
N ASP A 181 -7.52 15.65 -5.03
CA ASP A 181 -7.10 15.86 -6.41
C ASP A 181 -6.29 14.71 -7.01
N ALA A 182 -6.23 13.56 -6.32
CA ALA A 182 -5.50 12.37 -6.73
C ALA A 182 -6.35 11.08 -6.67
N VAL A 183 -7.67 11.20 -6.49
CA VAL A 183 -8.58 10.05 -6.40
C VAL A 183 -8.66 9.25 -7.70
N GLU A 184 -8.25 9.81 -8.83
CA GLU A 184 -8.14 9.09 -10.11
C GLU A 184 -7.25 7.85 -10.02
N TYR A 185 -6.27 7.85 -9.10
CA TYR A 185 -5.39 6.70 -8.85
C TYR A 185 -6.06 5.55 -8.07
N CYS A 186 -7.34 5.66 -7.69
CA CYS A 186 -8.20 4.56 -7.26
C CYS A 186 -9.11 4.04 -8.38
N GLU A 187 -9.00 4.58 -9.61
CA GLU A 187 -9.75 4.08 -10.75
C GLU A 187 -9.01 2.90 -11.40
N GLN A 188 -9.75 1.80 -11.60
CA GLN A 188 -9.19 0.55 -12.09
C GLN A 188 -8.44 0.71 -13.43
N ASP A 189 -9.03 1.44 -14.37
CA ASP A 189 -8.46 1.61 -15.70
C ASP A 189 -7.20 2.47 -15.66
N LYS A 190 -7.20 3.52 -14.83
CA LYS A 190 -6.02 4.37 -14.62
C LYS A 190 -4.86 3.58 -14.04
N ILE A 191 -5.12 2.78 -13.00
CA ILE A 191 -4.07 1.95 -12.39
C ILE A 191 -3.58 0.86 -13.35
N LYS A 192 -4.47 0.22 -14.12
CA LYS A 192 -4.06 -0.76 -15.15
C LYS A 192 -3.13 -0.15 -16.19
N GLU A 193 -3.45 1.05 -16.68
CA GLU A 193 -2.60 1.79 -17.63
C GLU A 193 -1.20 2.03 -17.04
N LEU A 194 -1.15 2.59 -15.83
CA LEU A 194 0.12 2.91 -15.15
C LEU A 194 0.94 1.68 -14.81
N VAL A 195 0.30 0.61 -14.32
CA VAL A 195 0.98 -0.67 -14.04
C VAL A 195 1.57 -1.24 -15.32
N LYS A 196 0.82 -1.24 -16.43
CA LYS A 196 1.34 -1.68 -17.73
C LYS A 196 2.55 -0.84 -18.19
N LYS A 197 2.48 0.48 -18.00
CA LYS A 197 3.57 1.42 -18.34
C LYS A 197 4.82 1.14 -17.51
N TYR A 198 4.66 0.92 -16.20
CA TYR A 198 5.80 0.82 -15.27
C TYR A 198 6.25 -0.62 -15.00
N SER A 199 5.51 -1.64 -15.42
CA SER A 199 5.95 -3.04 -15.36
C SER A 199 7.22 -3.32 -16.17
N LEU A 200 7.55 -2.45 -17.11
CA LEU A 200 8.79 -2.53 -17.89
C LEU A 200 10.06 -2.26 -17.05
N PHE A 201 9.90 -1.70 -15.87
CA PHE A 201 11.01 -1.36 -14.96
C PHE A 201 11.29 -2.44 -13.91
N THR A 202 10.62 -3.58 -13.97
CA THR A 202 10.84 -4.70 -13.05
C THR A 202 10.78 -6.03 -13.78
N ASN A 203 11.57 -6.99 -13.30
CA ASN A 203 11.57 -8.38 -13.76
C ASN A 203 10.64 -9.28 -12.92
N TYR A 204 9.96 -8.70 -11.93
CA TYR A 204 9.07 -9.44 -11.04
C TYR A 204 7.61 -9.28 -11.46
N PRO A 205 6.78 -10.30 -11.23
CA PRO A 205 5.36 -10.21 -11.54
C PRO A 205 4.69 -9.15 -10.67
N ILE A 206 3.82 -8.35 -11.30
CA ILE A 206 2.95 -7.38 -10.63
C ILE A 206 1.52 -7.88 -10.72
N TYR A 207 0.89 -8.11 -9.59
CA TYR A 207 -0.52 -8.48 -9.48
C TYR A 207 -1.35 -7.27 -9.08
N LEU A 208 -2.34 -6.95 -9.90
CA LEU A 208 -3.33 -5.92 -9.59
C LEU A 208 -4.61 -6.58 -9.10
N TYR A 209 -5.00 -6.27 -7.87
CA TYR A 209 -6.26 -6.72 -7.29
C TYR A 209 -7.37 -5.74 -7.70
N VAL A 210 -8.39 -6.26 -8.36
CA VAL A 210 -9.54 -5.51 -8.84
C VAL A 210 -10.83 -6.13 -8.37
N SER A 211 -11.82 -5.33 -8.02
CA SER A 211 -13.17 -5.80 -7.76
C SER A 211 -13.86 -6.09 -9.09
N LYS A 212 -14.51 -7.26 -9.20
CA LYS A 212 -15.36 -7.60 -10.33
C LYS A 212 -16.78 -7.80 -9.81
N GLU A 213 -17.70 -6.98 -10.29
CA GLU A 213 -19.12 -7.23 -10.06
C GLU A 213 -19.55 -8.44 -10.90
N VAL A 214 -20.04 -9.47 -10.23
CA VAL A 214 -20.64 -10.64 -10.87
C VAL A 214 -22.13 -10.59 -10.61
N THR A 215 -22.91 -10.24 -11.62
CA THR A 215 -24.36 -10.33 -11.56
C THR A 215 -24.73 -11.80 -11.71
N LYS A 216 -25.21 -12.43 -10.63
CA LYS A 216 -25.89 -13.73 -10.69
C LYS A 216 -27.35 -13.46 -10.99
N GLN A 217 -27.84 -13.94 -12.11
CA GLN A 217 -29.29 -14.14 -12.27
C GLN A 217 -29.68 -15.30 -11.35
N VAL A 218 -30.45 -14.98 -10.35
CA VAL A 218 -31.17 -15.99 -9.55
C VAL A 218 -32.55 -16.09 -10.19
N ASP A 219 -32.80 -17.22 -10.83
CA ASP A 219 -34.17 -17.55 -11.23
C ASP A 219 -34.98 -17.68 -9.93
N ILE A 220 -35.88 -16.74 -9.71
CA ILE A 220 -36.90 -16.84 -8.66
C ILE A 220 -37.89 -17.82 -9.24
N GLU A 221 -37.86 -19.10 -8.79
CA GLU A 221 -38.96 -19.99 -8.97
C GLU A 221 -40.15 -19.35 -8.28
N ASP A 222 -41.17 -19.01 -9.06
CA ASP A 222 -42.46 -18.51 -8.55
C ASP A 222 -42.97 -19.55 -7.57
N GLU A 223 -43.03 -19.20 -6.28
CA GLU A 223 -43.78 -19.97 -5.31
C GLU A 223 -45.22 -19.94 -5.79
N GLU A 224 -45.68 -21.07 -6.37
CA GLU A 224 -47.05 -21.30 -6.69
C GLU A 224 -47.89 -21.05 -5.43
N SER A 225 -48.89 -20.19 -5.60
CA SER A 225 -49.94 -19.87 -4.69
C SER A 225 -50.53 -21.14 -4.07
N VAL A 226 -50.26 -21.41 -2.82
CA VAL A 226 -51.05 -22.36 -2.03
C VAL A 226 -52.38 -21.67 -1.73
N GLY A 227 -53.43 -22.21 -2.35
CA GLY A 227 -54.76 -21.70 -2.27
C GLY A 227 -55.28 -21.62 -0.83
N ALA A 228 -55.91 -20.51 -0.60
CA ALA A 228 -56.86 -20.37 0.50
C ALA A 228 -58.07 -21.25 0.20
N ASP A 229 -58.25 -22.27 1.01
CA ASP A 229 -59.57 -22.85 1.30
C ASP A 229 -59.39 -23.87 2.42
N ASP A 230 -60.04 -23.59 3.51
CA ASP A 230 -60.75 -24.41 4.48
C ASP A 230 -60.58 -23.88 5.90
N TYR A 231 -61.42 -22.91 6.20
CA TYR A 231 -61.87 -22.68 7.57
C TYR A 231 -63.13 -23.50 7.76
N GLU A 232 -63.02 -24.65 8.43
CA GLU A 232 -64.19 -25.26 9.10
C GLU A 232 -64.18 -24.87 10.56
N GLU A 233 -65.20 -24.09 10.92
CA GLU A 233 -65.66 -23.87 12.28
C GLU A 233 -66.22 -25.19 12.81
N GLU A 234 -65.68 -25.68 13.94
CA GLU A 234 -66.48 -26.52 14.83
C GLU A 234 -66.53 -25.89 16.22
N ASP A 235 -67.67 -25.23 16.45
CA ASP A 235 -68.26 -25.02 17.77
C ASP A 235 -68.69 -26.37 18.39
N GLN A 236 -68.30 -26.60 19.64
CA GLN A 236 -69.10 -27.35 20.62
C GLN A 236 -68.38 -27.21 22.01
N ASP A 237 -68.86 -26.36 22.82
CA ASP A 237 -69.86 -26.37 23.89
C ASP A 237 -69.86 -27.66 24.76
N GLU A 238 -70.02 -27.35 25.99
CA GLU A 238 -70.46 -28.10 27.18
C GLU A 238 -69.47 -28.60 28.19
N THR A 239 -69.35 -27.82 29.26
CA THR A 239 -69.91 -27.99 30.60
C THR A 239 -69.59 -29.27 31.42
N LYS A 240 -69.18 -28.98 32.63
CA LYS A 240 -69.53 -29.54 33.93
C LYS A 240 -68.72 -30.64 34.60
N LYS A 241 -68.38 -30.25 35.80
CA LYS A 241 -68.39 -31.02 37.10
C LYS A 241 -67.31 -32.08 37.28
N ASP A 242 -66.56 -32.06 38.35
CA ASP A 242 -66.77 -31.92 39.83
C ASP A 242 -65.46 -31.46 40.47
#